data_7cd342655dae480e87268e2d559000ab
#
_entry.id   7cd342655dae480e87268e2d559000ab
#
_cell.length_a   1.000
_cell.length_b   1.000
_cell.length_c   1.000
_cell.angle_alpha   90.00
_cell.angle_beta   90.00
_cell.angle_gamma   90.00
#
_symmetry.space_group_name_H-M   'P 1'
#
loop_
_entity.id
_entity.type
_entity.pdbx_description
1 polymer ?
#
loop_
_entity_poly.entity_id
_entity_poly.type
_entity_poly.pdbx_seq_one_letter_code
_entity_poly.pdbx_strand_id
1 'polypeptide(L)'
;MAIRHYKPVTNGRRGMSTLVNEEITTKTPTKGLLSKVKKTGGRNNQGKMTVRHIGGGAKRKYRVIDFKRNKIGVTGKVATIEYDPNRTANIALINYKDGEKRYIIAPKDLKVGAIIENGENADIKVGNALPLKNIPVGTLVHCIELKPGKGAEICRSAGASAQILGREDKYVLLRLQSGETRKVLDRCIATIGVVGNEDANLVNIGKAGRTRYLGIRPTNRGSVMNPNDHPHGGGEGRAPIGRKSPMTPWGKPALGVKTRKPKKASSKLIISRKTK
;
A
#
# COMPACT_ATOMS: atom_id res chain seq x y z
N MET A 1 -9.00 10.17 -12.72
CA MET A 1 -9.00 11.33 -11.77
C MET A 1 -8.11 12.41 -12.34
N ALA A 2 -8.45 13.69 -12.13
CA ALA A 2 -7.62 14.78 -12.62
C ALA A 2 -6.52 15.14 -11.62
N ILE A 3 -5.34 15.44 -12.13
CA ILE A 3 -4.22 15.99 -11.35
C ILE A 3 -4.22 17.51 -11.53
N ARG A 4 -4.32 18.23 -10.41
CA ARG A 4 -4.21 19.69 -10.40
C ARG A 4 -2.74 20.09 -10.28
N HIS A 5 -2.22 20.81 -11.26
CA HIS A 5 -0.94 21.48 -11.19
C HIS A 5 -1.08 22.89 -10.64
N TYR A 6 -0.11 23.33 -9.83
CA TYR A 6 -0.12 24.68 -9.27
C TYR A 6 0.65 25.65 -10.16
N LYS A 7 0.21 26.92 -10.20
CA LYS A 7 0.98 27.98 -10.88
C LYS A 7 2.35 28.15 -10.22
N PRO A 8 3.43 28.35 -11.00
CA PRO A 8 4.81 28.41 -10.52
C PRO A 8 5.17 29.76 -9.87
N VAL A 9 4.34 30.24 -8.94
CA VAL A 9 4.52 31.53 -8.24
C VAL A 9 5.68 31.53 -7.23
N THR A 10 6.08 30.34 -6.74
CA THR A 10 7.20 30.17 -5.80
C THR A 10 7.96 28.90 -6.13
N ASN A 11 9.21 28.78 -5.67
CA ASN A 11 10.03 27.58 -5.89
C ASN A 11 9.35 26.30 -5.42
N GLY A 12 8.66 26.34 -4.27
CA GLY A 12 7.93 25.19 -3.75
C GLY A 12 6.69 24.81 -4.56
N ARG A 13 6.10 25.75 -5.34
CA ARG A 13 4.93 25.49 -6.18
C ARG A 13 5.28 25.11 -7.62
N ARG A 14 6.49 25.40 -8.08
CA ARG A 14 6.92 25.21 -9.48
C ARG A 14 6.62 23.81 -10.02
N GLY A 15 6.88 22.75 -9.28
CA GLY A 15 6.59 21.38 -9.70
C GLY A 15 5.51 20.69 -8.87
N MET A 16 4.77 21.44 -8.05
CA MET A 16 3.81 20.85 -7.12
C MET A 16 2.51 20.45 -7.81
N SER A 17 2.02 19.26 -7.51
CA SER A 17 0.70 18.81 -7.94
C SER A 17 -0.08 18.17 -6.79
N THR A 18 -1.39 18.04 -6.96
CA THR A 18 -2.30 17.35 -6.02
C THR A 18 -3.39 16.63 -6.81
N LEU A 19 -3.94 15.58 -6.23
CA LEU A 19 -5.13 14.92 -6.77
C LEU A 19 -6.35 15.83 -6.60
N VAL A 20 -7.23 15.79 -7.59
CA VAL A 20 -8.61 16.30 -7.48
C VAL A 20 -9.46 15.09 -7.10
N ASN A 21 -9.92 15.06 -5.86
CA ASN A 21 -10.65 13.91 -5.30
C ASN A 21 -12.15 14.03 -5.56
N GLU A 22 -12.58 13.89 -6.81
CA GLU A 22 -14.00 13.98 -7.20
C GLU A 22 -14.86 12.86 -6.65
N GLU A 23 -14.24 11.69 -6.40
CA GLU A 23 -14.93 10.50 -5.87
C GLU A 23 -15.28 10.59 -4.38
N ILE A 24 -14.64 11.51 -3.65
CA ILE A 24 -14.85 11.64 -2.20
C ILE A 24 -16.16 12.33 -1.91
N THR A 25 -17.07 11.61 -1.26
CA THR A 25 -18.40 12.11 -0.92
C THR A 25 -18.47 12.78 0.45
N THR A 26 -17.60 12.39 1.38
CA THR A 26 -17.61 12.89 2.77
C THR A 26 -16.20 13.17 3.27
N LYS A 27 -16.02 14.31 3.96
CA LYS A 27 -14.74 14.71 4.58
C LYS A 27 -14.61 14.23 6.02
N THR A 28 -15.70 13.92 6.69
CA THR A 28 -15.73 13.52 8.11
C THR A 28 -15.82 12.01 8.26
N PRO A 29 -14.83 11.37 8.91
CA PRO A 29 -14.86 9.92 9.09
C PRO A 29 -15.82 9.50 10.21
N THR A 30 -16.34 8.27 10.14
CA THR A 30 -17.20 7.66 11.16
C THR A 30 -16.43 7.47 12.46
N LYS A 31 -16.88 8.14 13.55
CA LYS A 31 -16.17 8.19 14.84
C LYS A 31 -15.89 6.80 15.43
N GLY A 32 -16.86 5.88 15.41
CA GLY A 32 -16.73 4.52 15.95
C GLY A 32 -15.68 3.64 15.27
N LEU A 33 -15.28 3.98 14.04
CA LEU A 33 -14.28 3.24 13.27
C LEU A 33 -12.88 3.88 13.28
N LEU A 34 -12.63 4.79 14.24
CA LEU A 34 -11.35 5.48 14.38
C LEU A 34 -10.58 4.98 15.59
N SER A 35 -9.28 4.72 15.39
CA SER A 35 -8.36 4.39 16.46
C SER A 35 -7.18 5.36 16.53
N LYS A 36 -6.53 5.43 17.70
CA LYS A 36 -5.33 6.25 17.90
C LYS A 36 -4.13 5.60 17.20
N VAL A 37 -3.32 6.40 16.51
CA VAL A 37 -2.03 5.96 15.94
C VAL A 37 -0.91 6.34 16.92
N LYS A 38 -0.22 5.34 17.47
CA LYS A 38 1.00 5.56 18.24
C LYS A 38 2.14 5.91 17.29
N LYS A 39 2.82 7.03 17.50
CA LYS A 39 3.99 7.45 16.73
C LYS A 39 5.25 7.05 17.48
N THR A 40 5.97 6.07 16.97
CA THR A 40 7.21 5.58 17.59
C THR A 40 8.45 6.36 17.16
N GLY A 41 8.36 7.13 16.05
CA GLY A 41 9.51 7.85 15.50
C GLY A 41 10.63 6.92 15.02
N GLY A 42 10.30 5.70 14.62
CA GLY A 42 11.28 4.70 14.19
C GLY A 42 12.03 4.00 15.33
N ARG A 43 11.56 4.14 16.59
CA ARG A 43 12.15 3.47 17.77
C ARG A 43 11.45 2.14 18.03
N ASN A 44 12.23 1.17 18.51
CA ASN A 44 11.73 -0.11 18.99
C ASN A 44 11.22 -0.01 20.46
N ASN A 45 10.86 -1.16 21.06
CA ASN A 45 10.41 -1.23 22.45
C ASN A 45 11.49 -0.84 23.48
N GLN A 46 12.79 -0.90 23.10
CA GLN A 46 13.92 -0.47 23.92
C GLN A 46 14.29 1.02 23.72
N GLY A 47 13.52 1.78 22.92
CA GLY A 47 13.81 3.17 22.62
C GLY A 47 14.92 3.38 21.58
N LYS A 48 15.57 2.32 21.07
CA LYS A 48 16.63 2.41 20.06
C LYS A 48 16.04 2.65 18.68
N MET A 49 16.67 3.52 17.89
CA MET A 49 16.27 3.81 16.52
C MET A 49 16.61 2.63 15.60
N THR A 50 15.61 1.89 15.15
CA THR A 50 15.74 0.77 14.20
C THR A 50 15.35 1.13 12.77
N VAL A 51 14.51 2.15 12.59
CA VAL A 51 14.12 2.70 11.29
C VAL A 51 14.46 4.18 11.27
N ARG A 52 15.44 4.55 10.44
CA ARG A 52 15.90 5.95 10.30
C ARG A 52 14.90 6.77 9.48
N HIS A 53 15.04 8.09 9.57
CA HIS A 53 14.31 9.07 8.76
C HIS A 53 12.78 9.03 8.93
N ILE A 54 12.29 8.55 10.07
CA ILE A 54 10.87 8.57 10.45
C ILE A 54 10.68 9.41 11.70
N GLY A 55 9.67 10.27 11.70
CA GLY A 55 9.28 11.06 12.87
C GLY A 55 8.54 12.34 12.49
N GLY A 56 7.88 12.91 13.47
CA GLY A 56 7.01 14.08 13.28
C GLY A 56 5.76 13.74 12.45
N GLY A 57 5.46 14.61 11.50
CA GLY A 57 4.30 14.47 10.62
C GLY A 57 2.99 14.95 11.25
N ALA A 58 1.96 15.14 10.41
CA ALA A 58 0.65 15.60 10.83
C ALA A 58 -0.02 14.60 11.80
N LYS A 59 -0.86 15.10 12.72
CA LYS A 59 -1.67 14.25 13.60
C LYS A 59 -2.72 13.50 12.77
N ARG A 60 -2.75 12.17 12.88
CA ARG A 60 -3.65 11.31 12.11
C ARG A 60 -4.36 10.34 13.04
N LYS A 61 -5.61 9.99 12.70
CA LYS A 61 -6.34 8.86 13.28
C LYS A 61 -6.32 7.70 12.29
N TYR A 62 -6.22 6.48 12.77
CA TYR A 62 -6.31 5.27 11.93
C TYR A 62 -7.78 4.94 11.68
N ARG A 63 -8.13 4.60 10.42
CA ARG A 63 -9.43 4.03 10.06
C ARG A 63 -9.30 2.52 10.15
N VAL A 64 -10.17 1.89 10.93
CA VAL A 64 -10.20 0.43 11.05
C VAL A 64 -10.81 -0.13 9.76
N ILE A 65 -9.97 -0.80 8.97
CA ILE A 65 -10.38 -1.39 7.69
C ILE A 65 -10.64 -2.88 7.88
N ASP A 66 -11.73 -3.35 7.30
CA ASP A 66 -12.05 -4.77 7.25
C ASP A 66 -11.22 -5.46 6.16
N PHE A 67 -10.03 -5.94 6.56
CA PHE A 67 -9.18 -6.75 5.68
C PHE A 67 -9.56 -8.22 5.66
N LYS A 68 -10.38 -8.69 6.61
CA LYS A 68 -10.76 -10.09 6.69
C LYS A 68 -11.98 -10.45 5.85
N ARG A 69 -12.87 -9.47 5.63
CA ARG A 69 -14.11 -9.66 4.86
C ARG A 69 -14.92 -10.88 5.34
N ASN A 70 -14.91 -11.11 6.65
CA ASN A 70 -15.48 -12.30 7.27
C ASN A 70 -17.01 -12.26 7.48
N LYS A 71 -17.68 -11.22 6.99
CA LYS A 71 -19.15 -11.08 7.07
C LYS A 71 -19.77 -11.76 5.85
N ILE A 72 -19.94 -13.08 5.96
CA ILE A 72 -20.42 -13.94 4.89
C ILE A 72 -21.95 -13.91 4.87
N GLY A 73 -22.55 -13.84 3.68
CA GLY A 73 -24.01 -13.92 3.48
C GLY A 73 -24.83 -12.70 3.90
N VAL A 74 -24.17 -11.64 4.41
CA VAL A 74 -24.84 -10.37 4.74
C VAL A 74 -24.50 -9.32 3.69
N THR A 75 -25.52 -8.82 3.01
CA THR A 75 -25.35 -7.73 2.03
C THR A 75 -25.10 -6.40 2.72
N GLY A 76 -24.22 -5.62 2.17
CA GLY A 76 -23.92 -4.26 2.60
C GLY A 76 -24.08 -3.24 1.47
N LYS A 77 -24.50 -2.02 1.80
CA LYS A 77 -24.60 -0.92 0.85
C LYS A 77 -23.47 0.07 1.06
N VAL A 78 -22.81 0.49 -0.02
CA VAL A 78 -21.82 1.56 0.01
C VAL A 78 -22.50 2.86 0.39
N ALA A 79 -22.14 3.42 1.55
CA ALA A 79 -22.73 4.65 2.06
C ALA A 79 -21.92 5.89 1.61
N THR A 80 -20.60 5.85 1.76
CA THR A 80 -19.70 6.97 1.43
C THR A 80 -18.37 6.47 0.90
N ILE A 81 -17.69 7.31 0.12
CA ILE A 81 -16.28 7.15 -0.25
C ILE A 81 -15.51 8.25 0.45
N GLU A 82 -14.43 7.90 1.17
CA GLU A 82 -13.71 8.79 2.07
C GLU A 82 -12.20 8.76 1.83
N TYR A 83 -11.55 9.88 2.18
CA TYR A 83 -10.10 9.99 2.21
C TYR A 83 -9.51 9.36 3.47
N ASP A 84 -8.44 8.54 3.33
CA ASP A 84 -7.66 8.05 4.46
C ASP A 84 -6.22 8.59 4.41
N PRO A 85 -5.77 9.37 5.41
CA PRO A 85 -4.40 9.91 5.46
C PRO A 85 -3.32 8.85 5.73
N ASN A 86 -3.69 7.59 6.00
CA ASN A 86 -2.76 6.51 6.32
C ASN A 86 -2.42 5.63 5.11
N ARG A 87 -3.10 5.83 3.98
CA ARG A 87 -2.90 5.06 2.75
C ARG A 87 -3.08 5.93 1.51
N THR A 88 -2.62 5.43 0.39
CA THR A 88 -2.78 6.10 -0.91
C THR A 88 -4.15 5.86 -1.54
N ALA A 89 -4.80 4.73 -1.22
CA ALA A 89 -6.14 4.38 -1.69
C ALA A 89 -7.23 5.09 -0.89
N ASN A 90 -8.34 5.45 -1.54
CA ASN A 90 -9.56 5.85 -0.87
C ASN A 90 -10.22 4.66 -0.17
N ILE A 91 -11.09 4.92 0.79
CA ILE A 91 -11.84 3.90 1.53
C ILE A 91 -13.34 4.11 1.33
N ALA A 92 -14.11 3.04 1.39
CA ALA A 92 -15.56 3.09 1.32
C ALA A 92 -16.19 2.61 2.63
N LEU A 93 -17.16 3.36 3.14
CA LEU A 93 -17.97 2.96 4.28
C LEU A 93 -19.11 2.07 3.79
N ILE A 94 -19.22 0.88 4.36
CA ILE A 94 -20.28 -0.08 4.08
C ILE A 94 -21.22 -0.14 5.28
N ASN A 95 -22.52 0.06 5.01
CA ASN A 95 -23.59 -0.20 5.96
C ASN A 95 -24.19 -1.56 5.63
N TYR A 96 -24.02 -2.53 6.52
CA TYR A 96 -24.60 -3.86 6.40
C TYR A 96 -26.06 -3.87 6.86
N LYS A 97 -26.85 -4.81 6.34
CA LYS A 97 -28.28 -4.96 6.69
C LYS A 97 -28.55 -5.18 8.20
N ASP A 98 -27.57 -5.76 8.91
CA ASP A 98 -27.64 -5.97 10.35
C ASP A 98 -27.22 -4.75 11.20
N GLY A 99 -27.03 -3.58 10.55
CA GLY A 99 -26.68 -2.31 11.20
C GLY A 99 -25.18 -2.10 11.45
N GLU A 100 -24.32 -3.12 11.28
CA GLU A 100 -22.88 -2.96 11.41
C GLU A 100 -22.30 -2.10 10.30
N LYS A 101 -21.33 -1.27 10.64
CA LYS A 101 -20.59 -0.41 9.68
C LYS A 101 -19.14 -0.85 9.62
N ARG A 102 -18.59 -1.00 8.42
CA ARG A 102 -17.17 -1.31 8.21
C ARG A 102 -16.58 -0.49 7.08
N TYR A 103 -15.29 -0.15 7.20
CA TYR A 103 -14.54 0.39 6.07
C TYR A 103 -13.90 -0.72 5.26
N ILE A 104 -13.93 -0.55 3.95
CA ILE A 104 -13.15 -1.35 2.99
C ILE A 104 -12.25 -0.44 2.17
N ILE A 105 -11.25 -1.01 1.49
CA ILE A 105 -10.52 -0.28 0.45
C ILE A 105 -11.46 -0.08 -0.74
N ALA A 106 -11.60 1.15 -1.23
CA ALA A 106 -12.45 1.45 -2.37
C ALA A 106 -11.79 0.95 -3.66
N PRO A 107 -12.41 -0.01 -4.38
CA PRO A 107 -11.99 -0.34 -5.74
C PRO A 107 -12.33 0.78 -6.71
N LYS A 108 -11.65 0.78 -7.86
CA LYS A 108 -11.96 1.65 -9.00
C LYS A 108 -13.40 1.41 -9.44
N ASP A 109 -14.08 2.47 -9.84
CA ASP A 109 -15.46 2.47 -10.34
C ASP A 109 -16.54 2.07 -9.32
N LEU A 110 -16.19 1.94 -8.04
CA LEU A 110 -17.18 1.73 -6.98
C LEU A 110 -17.99 3.00 -6.77
N LYS A 111 -19.32 2.89 -6.86
CA LYS A 111 -20.25 4.00 -6.65
C LYS A 111 -20.96 3.91 -5.30
N VAL A 112 -21.34 5.06 -4.75
CA VAL A 112 -22.25 5.12 -3.60
C VAL A 112 -23.58 4.48 -3.97
N GLY A 113 -24.14 3.69 -3.06
CA GLY A 113 -25.37 2.93 -3.30
C GLY A 113 -25.13 1.51 -3.83
N ALA A 114 -23.92 1.16 -4.30
CA ALA A 114 -23.62 -0.19 -4.75
C ALA A 114 -23.79 -1.20 -3.62
N ILE A 115 -24.27 -2.39 -3.96
CA ILE A 115 -24.45 -3.51 -3.03
C ILE A 115 -23.15 -4.33 -3.06
N ILE A 116 -22.65 -4.71 -1.88
CA ILE A 116 -21.46 -5.52 -1.69
C ILE A 116 -21.79 -6.76 -0.89
N GLU A 117 -21.26 -7.88 -1.34
CA GLU A 117 -21.44 -9.19 -0.73
C GLU A 117 -20.09 -9.89 -0.54
N ASN A 118 -20.05 -10.78 0.46
CA ASN A 118 -18.88 -11.60 0.76
C ASN A 118 -19.31 -13.06 0.88
N GLY A 119 -18.49 -13.96 0.38
CA GLY A 119 -18.71 -15.39 0.52
C GLY A 119 -18.54 -16.16 -0.77
N GLU A 120 -18.77 -17.47 -0.71
CA GLU A 120 -18.57 -18.37 -1.85
C GLU A 120 -19.57 -18.14 -2.99
N ASN A 121 -20.78 -17.71 -2.63
CA ASN A 121 -21.92 -17.53 -3.56
C ASN A 121 -22.11 -16.06 -3.98
N ALA A 122 -21.18 -15.16 -3.62
CA ALA A 122 -21.29 -13.77 -3.99
C ALA A 122 -21.08 -13.60 -5.51
N ASP A 123 -21.83 -12.69 -6.13
CA ASP A 123 -21.70 -12.35 -7.54
C ASP A 123 -20.28 -11.84 -7.87
N ILE A 124 -19.84 -12.05 -9.12
CA ILE A 124 -18.57 -11.56 -9.64
C ILE A 124 -18.73 -10.08 -10.03
N LYS A 125 -18.90 -9.23 -9.00
CA LYS A 125 -19.04 -7.77 -9.13
C LYS A 125 -17.89 -7.05 -8.42
N VAL A 126 -17.53 -5.87 -8.92
CA VAL A 126 -16.46 -5.04 -8.32
C VAL A 126 -16.80 -4.72 -6.86
N GLY A 127 -15.85 -5.01 -5.96
CA GLY A 127 -16.00 -4.80 -4.52
C GLY A 127 -16.45 -6.03 -3.72
N ASN A 128 -16.98 -7.06 -4.37
CA ASN A 128 -17.32 -8.32 -3.73
C ASN A 128 -16.06 -9.12 -3.38
N ALA A 129 -16.09 -9.85 -2.28
CA ALA A 129 -14.97 -10.66 -1.82
C ALA A 129 -15.35 -12.14 -1.82
N LEU A 130 -14.54 -12.95 -2.54
CA LEU A 130 -14.75 -14.36 -2.73
C LEU A 130 -13.45 -15.14 -2.48
N PRO A 131 -13.55 -16.45 -2.15
CA PRO A 131 -12.40 -17.34 -2.25
C PRO A 131 -11.87 -17.40 -3.69
N LEU A 132 -10.56 -17.46 -3.83
CA LEU A 132 -9.90 -17.45 -5.15
C LEU A 132 -10.38 -18.61 -6.05
N LYS A 133 -10.78 -19.75 -5.47
CA LYS A 133 -11.33 -20.89 -6.22
C LYS A 133 -12.59 -20.54 -7.02
N ASN A 134 -13.38 -19.56 -6.56
CA ASN A 134 -14.68 -19.21 -7.16
C ASN A 134 -14.57 -18.04 -8.15
N ILE A 135 -13.40 -17.40 -8.29
CA ILE A 135 -13.20 -16.26 -9.18
C ILE A 135 -12.66 -16.76 -10.54
N PRO A 136 -13.26 -16.39 -11.69
CA PRO A 136 -12.81 -16.82 -13.01
C PRO A 136 -11.36 -16.41 -13.32
N VAL A 137 -10.70 -17.22 -14.15
CA VAL A 137 -9.39 -16.91 -14.73
C VAL A 137 -9.47 -15.64 -15.58
N GLY A 138 -8.42 -14.84 -15.57
CA GLY A 138 -8.37 -13.54 -16.26
C GLY A 138 -8.86 -12.37 -15.43
N THR A 139 -9.63 -12.61 -14.35
CA THR A 139 -10.18 -11.55 -13.49
C THR A 139 -9.08 -10.80 -12.74
N LEU A 140 -9.23 -9.48 -12.65
CA LEU A 140 -8.39 -8.64 -11.80
C LEU A 140 -8.92 -8.61 -10.37
N VAL A 141 -8.04 -8.82 -9.41
CA VAL A 141 -8.37 -8.88 -7.99
C VAL A 141 -7.41 -8.04 -7.16
N HIS A 142 -7.87 -7.57 -6.01
CA HIS A 142 -7.09 -6.81 -5.04
C HIS A 142 -7.36 -7.28 -3.61
N CYS A 143 -6.69 -6.71 -2.62
CA CYS A 143 -6.87 -7.11 -1.20
C CYS A 143 -6.82 -8.63 -0.99
N ILE A 144 -5.73 -9.26 -1.48
CA ILE A 144 -5.59 -10.71 -1.53
C ILE A 144 -4.96 -11.22 -0.23
N GLU A 145 -5.51 -12.29 0.32
CA GLU A 145 -4.91 -13.03 1.42
C GLU A 145 -3.74 -13.89 0.92
N LEU A 146 -2.76 -14.10 1.79
CA LEU A 146 -1.68 -15.07 1.58
C LEU A 146 -1.85 -16.34 2.40
N LYS A 147 -2.65 -16.26 3.47
CA LYS A 147 -3.05 -17.37 4.33
C LYS A 147 -4.54 -17.22 4.60
N PRO A 148 -5.33 -18.30 4.51
CA PRO A 148 -6.76 -18.24 4.75
C PRO A 148 -7.09 -17.65 6.13
N GLY A 149 -8.04 -16.72 6.19
CA GLY A 149 -8.52 -16.07 7.42
C GLY A 149 -7.58 -15.05 8.07
N LYS A 150 -6.38 -14.83 7.52
CA LYS A 150 -5.45 -13.83 8.04
C LYS A 150 -5.86 -12.40 7.69
N GLY A 151 -6.60 -12.23 6.61
CA GLY A 151 -6.96 -10.96 6.01
C GLY A 151 -6.00 -10.52 4.90
N ALA A 152 -6.40 -9.55 4.12
CA ALA A 152 -5.69 -9.07 2.96
C ALA A 152 -4.27 -8.60 3.28
N GLU A 153 -3.27 -9.09 2.56
CA GLU A 153 -1.86 -8.75 2.75
C GLU A 153 -1.24 -8.04 1.53
N ILE A 154 -1.66 -8.37 0.31
CA ILE A 154 -1.10 -7.82 -0.93
C ILE A 154 -2.15 -7.09 -1.77
N CYS A 155 -1.71 -6.28 -2.74
CA CYS A 155 -2.54 -5.47 -3.64
C CYS A 155 -3.52 -4.55 -2.89
N ARG A 156 -3.00 -3.71 -1.96
CA ARG A 156 -3.80 -2.79 -1.13
C ARG A 156 -3.54 -1.32 -1.41
N SER A 157 -2.47 -0.99 -2.12
CA SER A 157 -2.12 0.39 -2.48
C SER A 157 -2.95 0.88 -3.65
N ALA A 158 -3.06 2.19 -3.82
CA ALA A 158 -3.74 2.81 -4.95
C ALA A 158 -3.26 2.22 -6.29
N GLY A 159 -4.19 1.89 -7.19
CA GLY A 159 -3.93 1.31 -8.50
C GLY A 159 -3.41 -0.14 -8.47
N ALA A 160 -3.25 -0.77 -7.31
CA ALA A 160 -2.71 -2.13 -7.23
C ALA A 160 -3.77 -3.18 -7.57
N SER A 161 -3.36 -4.19 -8.32
CA SER A 161 -4.16 -5.38 -8.65
C SER A 161 -3.26 -6.59 -8.90
N ALA A 162 -3.85 -7.76 -8.96
CA ALA A 162 -3.25 -8.97 -9.47
C ALA A 162 -4.23 -9.65 -10.43
N GLN A 163 -3.72 -10.34 -11.43
CA GLN A 163 -4.52 -11.10 -12.39
C GLN A 163 -4.46 -12.58 -12.06
N ILE A 164 -5.60 -13.25 -12.09
CA ILE A 164 -5.69 -14.70 -11.98
C ILE A 164 -5.30 -15.29 -13.32
N LEU A 165 -4.20 -16.09 -13.37
CA LEU A 165 -3.71 -16.72 -14.59
C LEU A 165 -4.25 -18.13 -14.78
N GLY A 166 -4.48 -18.87 -13.70
CA GLY A 166 -4.90 -20.26 -13.76
C GLY A 166 -5.01 -20.86 -12.37
N ARG A 167 -5.35 -22.15 -12.33
CA ARG A 167 -5.48 -22.95 -11.11
C ARG A 167 -4.63 -24.21 -11.26
N GLU A 168 -4.02 -24.64 -10.17
CA GLU A 168 -3.17 -25.82 -10.10
C GLU A 168 -3.37 -26.48 -8.73
N ASP A 169 -4.05 -27.60 -8.67
CA ASP A 169 -4.44 -28.32 -7.45
C ASP A 169 -5.10 -27.40 -6.41
N LYS A 170 -4.44 -27.23 -5.26
CA LYS A 170 -4.87 -26.38 -4.12
C LYS A 170 -4.43 -24.92 -4.28
N TYR A 171 -3.86 -24.53 -5.41
CA TYR A 171 -3.29 -23.20 -5.61
C TYR A 171 -3.91 -22.49 -6.80
N VAL A 172 -4.00 -21.18 -6.67
CA VAL A 172 -4.32 -20.27 -7.78
C VAL A 172 -3.06 -19.50 -8.15
N LEU A 173 -2.80 -19.38 -9.45
CA LEU A 173 -1.67 -18.66 -10.01
C LEU A 173 -2.04 -17.19 -10.17
N LEU A 174 -1.31 -16.31 -9.48
CA LEU A 174 -1.52 -14.87 -9.53
C LEU A 174 -0.33 -14.16 -10.15
N ARG A 175 -0.58 -13.34 -11.15
CA ARG A 175 0.38 -12.39 -11.70
C ARG A 175 0.22 -11.06 -10.98
N LEU A 176 1.24 -10.67 -10.22
CA LEU A 176 1.28 -9.39 -9.50
C LEU A 176 1.66 -8.25 -10.44
N GLN A 177 1.37 -7.01 -10.05
CA GLN A 177 1.74 -5.80 -10.80
C GLN A 177 3.26 -5.69 -11.03
N SER A 178 4.08 -6.26 -10.14
CA SER A 178 5.55 -6.35 -10.32
C SER A 178 5.98 -7.28 -11.45
N GLY A 179 5.07 -8.07 -12.03
CA GLY A 179 5.35 -9.13 -12.99
C GLY A 179 5.71 -10.48 -12.34
N GLU A 180 5.81 -10.56 -11.01
CA GLU A 180 6.01 -11.82 -10.29
C GLU A 180 4.77 -12.70 -10.42
N THR A 181 4.95 -13.96 -10.85
CA THR A 181 3.89 -14.98 -10.80
C THR A 181 4.11 -15.86 -9.59
N ARG A 182 3.07 -16.00 -8.77
CA ARG A 182 3.12 -16.78 -7.54
C ARG A 182 1.88 -17.62 -7.30
N LYS A 183 2.08 -18.70 -6.54
CA LYS A 183 1.02 -19.57 -6.03
C LYS A 183 0.42 -19.00 -4.75
N VAL A 184 -0.90 -18.99 -4.66
CA VAL A 184 -1.66 -18.64 -3.44
C VAL A 184 -2.71 -19.73 -3.24
N LEU A 185 -3.00 -20.11 -1.99
CA LEU A 185 -4.00 -21.14 -1.70
C LEU A 185 -5.38 -20.70 -2.24
N ASP A 186 -6.10 -21.62 -2.82
CA ASP A 186 -7.42 -21.45 -3.43
C ASP A 186 -8.50 -20.94 -2.47
N ARG A 187 -8.37 -21.30 -1.18
CA ARG A 187 -9.25 -20.87 -0.07
C ARG A 187 -8.98 -19.44 0.42
N CYS A 188 -7.90 -18.79 -0.03
CA CYS A 188 -7.63 -17.40 0.31
C CYS A 188 -8.67 -16.50 -0.34
N ILE A 189 -9.12 -15.48 0.42
CA ILE A 189 -10.10 -14.51 -0.05
C ILE A 189 -9.38 -13.40 -0.84
N ALA A 190 -10.04 -12.94 -1.90
CA ALA A 190 -9.64 -11.76 -2.66
C ALA A 190 -10.88 -10.92 -3.00
N THR A 191 -10.69 -9.63 -3.21
CA THR A 191 -11.75 -8.71 -3.63
C THR A 191 -11.63 -8.46 -5.13
N ILE A 192 -12.76 -8.48 -5.85
CA ILE A 192 -12.82 -8.29 -7.30
C ILE A 192 -12.58 -6.83 -7.65
N GLY A 193 -11.80 -6.59 -8.71
CA GLY A 193 -11.48 -5.28 -9.26
C GLY A 193 -10.06 -4.81 -8.93
N VAL A 194 -9.78 -3.57 -9.28
CA VAL A 194 -8.51 -2.85 -9.07
C VAL A 194 -8.70 -1.83 -7.96
N VAL A 195 -7.69 -1.56 -7.15
CA VAL A 195 -7.77 -0.49 -6.14
C VAL A 195 -7.90 0.88 -6.83
N GLY A 196 -8.81 1.71 -6.37
CA GLY A 196 -9.02 3.07 -6.89
C GLY A 196 -7.84 4.01 -6.63
N ASN A 197 -7.98 5.28 -7.08
CA ASN A 197 -6.99 6.35 -6.90
C ASN A 197 -5.63 6.06 -7.57
N GLU A 198 -5.64 5.46 -8.76
CA GLU A 198 -4.43 5.01 -9.48
C GLU A 198 -3.42 6.14 -9.75
N ASP A 199 -3.90 7.37 -9.95
CA ASP A 199 -3.06 8.55 -10.23
C ASP A 199 -2.28 9.06 -9.00
N ALA A 200 -2.44 8.41 -7.83
CA ALA A 200 -1.73 8.81 -6.60
C ALA A 200 -0.20 8.82 -6.75
N ASN A 201 0.34 7.97 -7.64
CA ASN A 201 1.78 7.89 -7.91
C ASN A 201 2.30 9.05 -8.77
N LEU A 202 1.43 9.76 -9.49
CA LEU A 202 1.80 10.85 -10.39
C LEU A 202 1.89 12.20 -9.67
N VAL A 203 1.53 12.25 -8.39
CA VAL A 203 1.55 13.47 -7.58
C VAL A 203 2.96 13.86 -7.22
N ASN A 204 3.34 15.08 -7.56
CA ASN A 204 4.61 15.68 -7.14
C ASN A 204 4.40 16.49 -5.84
N ILE A 205 5.13 16.13 -4.80
CA ILE A 205 5.05 16.78 -3.48
C ILE A 205 5.52 18.25 -3.54
N GLY A 206 6.52 18.56 -4.36
CA GLY A 206 6.99 19.89 -4.70
C GLY A 206 7.88 20.58 -3.65
N LYS A 207 7.72 20.32 -2.35
CA LYS A 207 8.53 20.93 -1.30
C LYS A 207 8.81 20.02 -0.11
N ALA A 208 9.97 20.21 0.53
CA ALA A 208 10.41 19.43 1.69
C ALA A 208 9.43 19.48 2.86
N GLY A 209 8.74 20.62 3.09
CA GLY A 209 7.75 20.73 4.16
C GLY A 209 6.58 19.74 4.02
N ARG A 210 6.10 19.48 2.79
CA ARG A 210 5.05 18.46 2.57
C ARG A 210 5.55 17.04 2.91
N THR A 211 6.80 16.73 2.55
CA THR A 211 7.44 15.47 2.95
C THR A 211 7.54 15.35 4.48
N ARG A 212 7.84 16.46 5.18
CA ARG A 212 7.85 16.50 6.64
C ARG A 212 6.47 16.23 7.24
N TYR A 213 5.39 16.72 6.65
CA TYR A 213 4.01 16.42 7.08
C TYR A 213 3.65 14.94 6.93
N LEU A 214 4.25 14.23 5.98
CA LEU A 214 4.10 12.77 5.85
C LEU A 214 4.81 11.98 6.96
N GLY A 215 5.67 12.63 7.75
CA GLY A 215 6.45 12.00 8.81
C GLY A 215 7.83 11.52 8.38
N ILE A 216 8.28 11.95 7.21
CA ILE A 216 9.61 11.64 6.67
C ILE A 216 10.58 12.74 7.11
N ARG A 217 11.65 12.37 7.82
CA ARG A 217 12.72 13.28 8.22
C ARG A 217 13.76 13.43 7.09
N PRO A 218 14.52 14.54 7.06
CA PRO A 218 15.62 14.71 6.12
C PRO A 218 16.64 13.59 6.20
N THR A 219 17.25 13.27 5.06
CA THR A 219 18.28 12.22 4.94
C THR A 219 19.60 12.87 4.59
N ASN A 220 20.67 12.56 5.34
CA ASN A 220 22.03 12.94 5.02
C ASN A 220 22.69 11.83 4.18
N ARG A 221 23.51 12.24 3.21
CA ARG A 221 24.33 11.32 2.43
C ARG A 221 25.50 10.85 3.27
N GLY A 222 25.99 9.63 3.04
CA GLY A 222 27.16 9.09 3.74
C GLY A 222 28.43 9.92 3.52
N SER A 223 28.59 10.56 2.35
CA SER A 223 29.72 11.42 2.01
C SER A 223 29.81 12.74 2.79
N VAL A 224 28.79 13.11 3.55
CA VAL A 224 28.81 14.31 4.44
C VAL A 224 28.94 13.94 5.91
N MET A 225 29.23 12.69 6.19
CA MET A 225 29.46 12.15 7.54
C MET A 225 30.96 12.00 7.78
N ASN A 226 31.33 11.74 9.04
CA ASN A 226 32.70 11.42 9.41
C ASN A 226 33.09 9.98 9.00
N PRO A 227 34.39 9.65 8.85
CA PRO A 227 34.82 8.30 8.49
C PRO A 227 34.36 7.19 9.44
N ASN A 228 34.19 7.51 10.73
CA ASN A 228 33.66 6.57 11.73
C ASN A 228 32.15 6.30 11.61
N ASP A 229 31.38 7.22 11.01
CA ASP A 229 29.92 7.13 10.90
C ASP A 229 29.46 6.41 9.62
N HIS A 230 30.25 6.52 8.56
CA HIS A 230 29.89 5.95 7.27
C HIS A 230 31.13 5.59 6.43
N PRO A 231 31.13 4.46 5.69
CA PRO A 231 32.23 4.09 4.78
C PRO A 231 32.54 5.10 3.67
N HIS A 232 31.65 6.05 3.39
CA HIS A 232 31.85 7.15 2.45
C HIS A 232 32.23 8.46 3.14
N GLY A 233 32.42 8.45 4.45
CA GLY A 233 32.74 9.64 5.23
C GLY A 233 34.17 10.12 5.06
N GLY A 234 34.41 11.38 5.41
CA GLY A 234 35.71 12.04 5.34
C GLY A 234 35.99 12.74 4.01
N GLY A 235 37.16 13.37 3.92
CA GLY A 235 37.60 14.17 2.77
C GLY A 235 37.26 15.65 2.89
N GLU A 236 37.87 16.44 2.00
CA GLU A 236 37.67 17.89 1.89
C GLU A 236 36.50 18.22 0.95
N GLY A 237 35.68 19.18 1.34
CA GLY A 237 34.59 19.72 0.54
C GLY A 237 33.61 18.66 0.04
N ARG A 238 33.37 18.62 -1.27
CA ARG A 238 32.48 17.63 -1.90
C ARG A 238 33.24 16.37 -2.32
N ALA A 239 33.59 15.55 -1.34
CA ALA A 239 34.32 14.31 -1.58
C ALA A 239 33.49 13.26 -2.36
N PRO A 240 34.10 12.47 -3.26
CA PRO A 240 33.47 11.35 -3.95
C PRO A 240 33.27 10.16 -3.00
N ILE A 241 32.57 9.13 -3.47
CA ILE A 241 32.37 7.89 -2.70
C ILE A 241 33.69 7.16 -2.42
N GLY A 242 34.70 7.28 -3.32
CA GLY A 242 36.03 6.71 -3.16
C GLY A 242 36.08 5.18 -3.10
N ARG A 243 35.05 4.47 -3.56
CA ARG A 243 34.95 3.01 -3.52
C ARG A 243 34.42 2.46 -4.84
N LYS A 244 34.71 1.18 -5.13
CA LYS A 244 34.29 0.47 -6.33
C LYS A 244 32.75 0.49 -6.51
N SER A 245 31.99 0.46 -5.41
CA SER A 245 30.53 0.55 -5.41
C SER A 245 30.02 1.28 -4.17
N PRO A 246 28.83 1.89 -4.22
CA PRO A 246 28.20 2.49 -3.04
C PRO A 246 28.01 1.46 -1.92
N MET A 247 28.25 1.90 -0.69
CA MET A 247 28.14 1.08 0.52
C MET A 247 27.02 1.56 1.44
N THR A 248 26.47 0.64 2.21
CA THR A 248 25.57 0.98 3.32
C THR A 248 26.39 1.45 4.54
N PRO A 249 25.76 2.09 5.56
CA PRO A 249 26.47 2.44 6.81
C PRO A 249 27.16 1.26 7.50
N TRP A 250 26.72 0.05 7.22
CA TRP A 250 27.31 -1.18 7.79
C TRP A 250 28.34 -1.85 6.87
N GLY A 251 28.85 -1.15 5.86
CA GLY A 251 29.90 -1.65 4.99
C GLY A 251 29.47 -2.69 3.94
N LYS A 252 28.17 -2.91 3.75
CA LYS A 252 27.66 -3.80 2.70
C LYS A 252 27.40 -3.03 1.42
N PRO A 253 27.58 -3.64 0.21
CA PRO A 253 27.18 -2.99 -1.04
C PRO A 253 25.72 -2.53 -1.01
N ALA A 254 25.45 -1.29 -1.46
CA ALA A 254 24.13 -0.70 -1.39
C ALA A 254 23.26 -0.96 -2.62
N LEU A 255 23.87 -1.14 -3.80
CA LEU A 255 23.18 -1.30 -5.07
C LEU A 255 23.55 -2.64 -5.74
N GLY A 256 22.62 -3.20 -6.51
CA GLY A 256 22.85 -4.40 -7.32
C GLY A 256 22.88 -5.72 -6.55
N VAL A 257 22.80 -5.73 -5.22
CA VAL A 257 22.86 -6.95 -4.41
C VAL A 257 21.48 -7.54 -4.17
N LYS A 258 21.33 -8.84 -4.42
CA LYS A 258 20.12 -9.59 -4.08
C LYS A 258 20.05 -9.81 -2.56
N THR A 259 19.17 -9.08 -1.86
CA THR A 259 19.03 -9.15 -0.39
C THR A 259 18.07 -10.22 0.10
N ARG A 260 17.26 -10.82 -0.79
CA ARG A 260 16.34 -11.91 -0.41
C ARG A 260 17.13 -13.15 0.00
N LYS A 261 16.85 -13.69 1.19
CA LYS A 261 17.45 -14.93 1.66
C LYS A 261 17.09 -16.10 0.72
N PRO A 262 18.06 -16.88 0.18
CA PRO A 262 17.79 -17.97 -0.77
C PRO A 262 16.82 -19.02 -0.20
N LYS A 263 17.02 -19.43 1.05
CA LYS A 263 16.21 -20.45 1.76
C LYS A 263 14.91 -19.94 2.37
N LYS A 264 14.38 -18.78 1.91
CA LYS A 264 13.10 -18.27 2.43
C LYS A 264 11.94 -19.19 2.01
N ALA A 265 11.15 -19.70 2.96
CA ALA A 265 10.05 -20.64 2.70
C ALA A 265 9.08 -20.17 1.60
N SER A 266 8.76 -18.86 1.57
CA SER A 266 7.89 -18.28 0.53
C SER A 266 8.49 -18.29 -0.88
N SER A 267 9.77 -18.69 -1.06
CA SER A 267 10.38 -18.80 -2.39
C SER A 267 9.80 -19.99 -3.18
N LYS A 268 9.34 -21.04 -2.50
CA LYS A 268 8.67 -22.21 -3.12
C LYS A 268 7.34 -21.84 -3.81
N LEU A 269 6.73 -20.74 -3.38
CA LEU A 269 5.45 -20.26 -3.94
C LEU A 269 5.63 -19.28 -5.10
N ILE A 270 6.84 -18.92 -5.48
CA ILE A 270 7.13 -18.03 -6.61
C ILE A 270 7.53 -18.88 -7.79
N ILE A 271 6.76 -18.80 -8.88
CA ILE A 271 7.00 -19.55 -10.13
C ILE A 271 8.00 -18.80 -10.99
N SER A 272 7.69 -17.53 -11.28
CA SER A 272 8.57 -16.70 -12.11
C SER A 272 8.67 -15.28 -11.54
N ARG A 273 9.79 -14.64 -11.82
CA ARG A 273 10.02 -13.23 -11.57
C ARG A 273 10.40 -12.57 -12.89
N LYS A 274 10.01 -11.30 -13.04
CA LYS A 274 10.52 -10.52 -14.16
C LYS A 274 12.05 -10.44 -14.02
N THR A 275 12.75 -11.14 -14.90
CA THR A 275 14.18 -10.90 -15.13
C THR A 275 14.33 -9.55 -15.80
N LYS A 276 15.24 -8.72 -15.25
CA LYS A 276 15.61 -7.47 -15.91
C LYS A 276 16.42 -7.75 -17.14
#